data_fc4756848f6624ac548a1f0a17622873
#
_entry.id   fc4756848f6624ac548a1f0a17622873
#
_cell.length_a   1.000
_cell.length_b   1.000
_cell.length_c   1.000
_cell.angle_alpha   90.00
_cell.angle_beta   90.00
_cell.angle_gamma   90.00
#
_symmetry.space_group_name_H-M   'P 1'
#
loop_
_entity.id
_entity.type
_entity.pdbx_description
1 polymer ?
#
loop_
_entity_poly.entity_id
_entity_poly.type
_entity_poly.pdbx_seq_one_letter_code
_entity_poly.pdbx_strand_id
1 'polypeptide(L)'
;KVLRNGSDVLTKDGASLVVGGTTDLGASRFGEEPPNVERTFSGTSPEDFRILLAHQPKTGSLTKEKFDLQLSGHTHGGHIFFMYPLLAYFNDGLVSGFYDRGERKVYVTNGSGLWNGFTMRVGVPSEITFITLE
;
A
#
# COMPACT_ATOMS: atom_id res chain seq x y z
N LYS A 1 -0.34 5.28 16.60
CA LYS A 1 1.12 5.05 16.39
C LYS A 1 1.46 5.37 14.93
N VAL A 2 2.59 6.02 14.69
CA VAL A 2 3.11 6.25 13.34
C VAL A 2 4.16 5.18 13.06
N LEU A 3 4.04 4.49 11.93
CA LEU A 3 5.00 3.47 11.48
C LEU A 3 5.84 4.05 10.35
N ARG A 4 7.16 4.07 10.54
CA ARG A 4 8.17 4.51 9.55
C ARG A 4 9.24 3.44 9.44
N ASN A 5 9.16 2.60 8.42
CA ASN A 5 9.99 1.41 8.26
C ASN A 5 10.00 0.54 9.53
N GLY A 6 8.81 0.28 10.06
CA GLY A 6 8.62 -0.48 11.30
C GLY A 6 7.23 -1.09 11.37
N SER A 7 7.01 -1.99 12.32
CA SER A 7 5.77 -2.72 12.50
C SER A 7 5.21 -2.62 13.91
N ASP A 8 3.97 -3.07 14.02
CA ASP A 8 3.27 -3.32 15.28
C ASP A 8 2.54 -4.65 15.19
N VAL A 9 2.35 -5.33 16.31
CA VAL A 9 1.65 -6.60 16.39
C VAL A 9 0.33 -6.39 17.10
N LEU A 10 -0.74 -6.77 16.45
CA LEU A 10 -2.09 -6.79 17.00
C LEU A 10 -2.44 -8.24 17.34
N THR A 11 -2.88 -8.46 18.57
CA THR A 11 -3.28 -9.81 19.04
C THR A 11 -4.75 -9.80 19.42
N LYS A 12 -5.49 -10.76 18.92
CA LYS A 12 -6.89 -10.97 19.27
C LYS A 12 -7.20 -12.48 19.30
N ASP A 13 -7.80 -12.95 20.36
CA ASP A 13 -8.26 -14.35 20.53
C ASP A 13 -7.17 -15.40 20.21
N GLY A 14 -5.91 -15.08 20.54
CA GLY A 14 -4.76 -15.95 20.28
C GLY A 14 -4.18 -15.86 18.86
N ALA A 15 -4.80 -15.12 17.96
CA ALA A 15 -4.27 -14.84 16.64
C ALA A 15 -3.42 -13.57 16.64
N SER A 16 -2.35 -13.55 15.85
CA SER A 16 -1.45 -12.40 15.67
C SER A 16 -1.54 -11.85 14.25
N LEU A 17 -1.60 -10.53 14.17
CA LEU A 17 -1.56 -9.78 12.93
C LEU A 17 -0.43 -8.76 13.00
N VAL A 18 0.51 -8.83 12.09
CA VAL A 18 1.59 -7.85 11.98
C VAL A 18 1.21 -6.76 10.99
N VAL A 19 1.19 -5.51 11.44
CA VAL A 19 0.97 -4.36 10.58
C VAL A 19 2.28 -3.60 10.43
N GLY A 20 2.86 -3.62 9.23
CA GLY A 20 4.07 -2.92 8.88
C GLY A 20 3.76 -1.64 8.09
N GLY A 21 4.49 -0.57 8.35
CA GLY A 21 4.36 0.68 7.59
C GLY A 21 5.72 1.18 7.10
N THR A 22 5.80 1.53 5.82
CA THR A 22 7.00 2.11 5.22
C THR A 22 6.89 3.62 5.07
N THR A 23 8.03 4.29 4.94
CA THR A 23 8.11 5.63 4.35
C THR A 23 7.72 5.60 2.88
N ASP A 24 7.50 6.76 2.27
CA ASP A 24 7.15 6.86 0.85
C ASP A 24 8.37 6.68 -0.07
N LEU A 25 8.16 6.22 -1.31
CA LEU A 25 9.23 6.12 -2.32
C LEU A 25 9.87 7.47 -2.64
N GLY A 26 9.14 8.57 -2.47
CA GLY A 26 9.62 9.93 -2.62
C GLY A 26 10.30 10.52 -1.37
N ALA A 27 10.38 9.80 -0.27
CA ALA A 27 10.85 10.29 1.04
C ALA A 27 12.25 10.94 0.97
N SER A 28 13.17 10.37 0.20
CA SER A 28 14.53 10.89 0.05
C SER A 28 14.59 12.32 -0.52
N ARG A 29 13.57 12.76 -1.27
CA ARG A 29 13.47 14.15 -1.78
C ARG A 29 13.28 15.17 -0.67
N PHE A 30 12.82 14.70 0.49
CA PHE A 30 12.55 15.51 1.68
C PHE A 30 13.54 15.24 2.80
N GLY A 31 14.67 14.55 2.51
CA GLY A 31 15.69 14.20 3.51
C GLY A 31 15.26 13.08 4.47
N GLU A 32 14.17 12.36 4.15
CA GLU A 32 13.69 11.23 4.92
C GLU A 32 14.28 9.91 4.38
N GLU A 33 14.34 8.90 5.23
CA GLU A 33 14.80 7.56 4.87
C GLU A 33 13.87 6.93 3.81
N PRO A 34 14.41 6.29 2.75
CA PRO A 34 13.58 5.59 1.76
C PRO A 34 12.84 4.40 2.39
N PRO A 35 11.79 3.87 1.73
CA PRO A 35 11.08 2.69 2.22
C PRO A 35 12.01 1.49 2.30
N ASN A 36 11.88 0.74 3.39
CA ASN A 36 12.64 -0.48 3.65
C ASN A 36 11.71 -1.54 4.25
N VAL A 37 11.22 -2.45 3.41
CA VAL A 37 10.24 -3.47 3.80
C VAL A 37 10.89 -4.55 4.66
N GLU A 38 12.14 -4.91 4.40
CA GLU A 38 12.92 -5.86 5.18
C GLU A 38 13.06 -5.37 6.64
N ARG A 39 13.40 -4.10 6.82
CA ARG A 39 13.46 -3.48 8.14
C ARG A 39 12.08 -3.38 8.78
N THR A 40 11.05 -3.09 7.99
CA THR A 40 9.67 -2.97 8.47
C THR A 40 9.23 -4.23 9.19
N PHE A 41 9.57 -5.41 8.69
CA PHE A 41 9.20 -6.69 9.27
C PHE A 41 10.31 -7.37 10.07
N SER A 42 11.44 -6.68 10.30
CA SER A 42 12.53 -7.25 11.12
C SER A 42 12.04 -7.56 12.54
N GLY A 43 12.38 -8.75 13.02
CA GLY A 43 11.97 -9.23 14.35
C GLY A 43 10.54 -9.77 14.44
N THR A 44 9.80 -9.87 13.33
CA THR A 44 8.51 -10.56 13.26
C THR A 44 8.68 -11.95 12.61
N SER A 45 7.77 -12.89 12.90
CA SER A 45 7.81 -14.21 12.28
C SER A 45 7.30 -14.15 10.84
N PRO A 46 7.94 -14.83 9.88
CA PRO A 46 7.42 -14.95 8.51
C PRO A 46 6.14 -15.79 8.42
N GLU A 47 5.78 -16.50 9.48
CA GLU A 47 4.53 -17.26 9.60
C GLU A 47 3.35 -16.41 10.08
N ASP A 48 3.60 -15.22 10.64
CA ASP A 48 2.55 -14.28 11.00
C ASP A 48 1.88 -13.71 9.75
N PHE A 49 0.56 -13.46 9.81
CA PHE A 49 -0.11 -12.72 8.74
C PHE A 49 0.36 -11.27 8.76
N ARG A 50 0.96 -10.83 7.65
CA ARG A 50 1.63 -9.54 7.53
C ARG A 50 0.91 -8.61 6.57
N ILE A 51 0.47 -7.45 7.07
CA ILE A 51 -0.07 -6.36 6.24
C ILE A 51 1.00 -5.29 6.07
N LEU A 52 1.31 -4.96 4.82
CA LEU A 52 2.18 -3.85 4.44
C LEU A 52 1.33 -2.61 4.12
N LEU A 53 1.53 -1.55 4.88
CA LEU A 53 1.00 -0.22 4.59
C LEU A 53 2.06 0.57 3.81
N ALA A 54 1.83 0.79 2.54
CA ALA A 54 2.73 1.53 1.67
C ALA A 54 1.94 2.48 0.77
N HIS A 55 2.25 3.78 0.79
CA HIS A 55 1.49 4.76 0.02
C HIS A 55 1.46 4.44 -1.47
N GLN A 56 2.62 4.19 -2.08
CA GLN A 56 2.71 3.85 -3.50
C GLN A 56 2.61 2.34 -3.73
N PRO A 57 1.74 1.86 -4.63
CA PRO A 57 1.46 0.42 -4.77
C PRO A 57 2.66 -0.39 -5.23
N LYS A 58 3.56 0.16 -6.03
CA LYS A 58 4.77 -0.53 -6.48
C LYS A 58 5.81 -0.80 -5.38
N THR A 59 5.65 -0.25 -4.18
CA THR A 59 6.61 -0.46 -3.07
C THR A 59 6.86 -1.94 -2.81
N GLY A 60 5.81 -2.76 -2.77
CA GLY A 60 5.94 -4.20 -2.56
C GLY A 60 6.60 -4.95 -3.71
N SER A 61 6.60 -4.41 -4.93
CA SER A 61 7.30 -5.02 -6.07
C SER A 61 8.82 -4.85 -5.98
N LEU A 62 9.31 -3.93 -5.14
CA LEU A 62 10.73 -3.61 -4.99
C LEU A 62 11.43 -4.44 -3.91
N THR A 63 10.73 -5.35 -3.26
CA THR A 63 11.27 -6.18 -2.17
C THR A 63 11.03 -7.66 -2.42
N LYS A 64 11.89 -8.50 -1.81
CA LYS A 64 11.69 -9.95 -1.69
C LYS A 64 11.11 -10.35 -0.33
N GLU A 65 10.98 -9.42 0.60
CA GLU A 65 10.42 -9.67 1.92
C GLU A 65 8.96 -10.15 1.80
N LYS A 66 8.59 -11.16 2.58
CA LYS A 66 7.24 -11.75 2.57
C LYS A 66 6.26 -10.84 3.31
N PHE A 67 5.10 -10.65 2.72
CA PHE A 67 3.89 -10.12 3.34
C PHE A 67 2.68 -10.67 2.58
N ASP A 68 1.54 -10.76 3.22
CA ASP A 68 0.34 -11.37 2.66
C ASP A 68 -0.53 -10.36 1.92
N LEU A 69 -0.67 -9.16 2.49
CA LEU A 69 -1.52 -8.11 1.95
C LEU A 69 -0.81 -6.76 1.98
N GLN A 70 -0.79 -6.06 0.86
CA GLN A 70 -0.41 -4.65 0.80
C GLN A 70 -1.64 -3.76 0.65
N LEU A 71 -1.71 -2.71 1.44
CA LEU A 71 -2.71 -1.64 1.30
C LEU A 71 -2.03 -0.37 0.83
N SER A 72 -2.53 0.18 -0.28
CA SER A 72 -1.94 1.34 -0.94
C SER A 72 -3.00 2.31 -1.43
N GLY A 73 -2.57 3.52 -1.72
CA GLY A 73 -3.35 4.56 -2.36
C GLY A 73 -2.59 5.20 -3.51
N HIS A 74 -2.27 6.49 -3.41
CA HIS A 74 -1.42 7.25 -4.33
C HIS A 74 -2.01 7.54 -5.72
N THR A 75 -2.54 6.54 -6.38
CA THR A 75 -3.01 6.58 -7.77
C THR A 75 -4.33 7.33 -7.95
N HIS A 76 -5.10 7.45 -6.85
CA HIS A 76 -6.46 7.99 -6.86
C HIS A 76 -7.38 7.34 -7.92
N GLY A 77 -7.10 6.07 -8.31
CA GLY A 77 -7.80 5.37 -9.37
C GLY A 77 -7.63 5.98 -10.75
N GLY A 78 -6.65 6.87 -10.94
CA GLY A 78 -6.40 7.59 -12.18
C GLY A 78 -7.01 8.98 -12.25
N HIS A 79 -7.80 9.42 -11.26
CA HIS A 79 -8.59 10.66 -11.24
C HIS A 79 -9.57 10.81 -12.41
N ILE A 80 -9.10 10.56 -13.64
CA ILE A 80 -9.85 10.65 -14.88
C ILE A 80 -9.66 9.33 -15.61
N PHE A 81 -10.75 8.69 -16.04
CA PHE A 81 -10.75 7.33 -16.55
C PHE A 81 -9.73 7.07 -17.67
N PHE A 82 -9.47 8.04 -18.54
CA PHE A 82 -8.50 7.90 -19.65
C PHE A 82 -7.03 8.02 -19.19
N MET A 83 -6.76 8.47 -17.95
CA MET A 83 -5.42 8.51 -17.37
C MET A 83 -4.98 7.13 -16.82
N TYR A 84 -5.91 6.19 -16.70
CA TYR A 84 -5.64 4.86 -16.16
C TYR A 84 -4.45 4.15 -16.81
N PRO A 85 -4.31 4.07 -18.15
CA PRO A 85 -3.18 3.39 -18.79
C PRO A 85 -1.82 4.01 -18.44
N LEU A 86 -1.77 5.33 -18.33
CA LEU A 86 -0.56 6.05 -17.96
C LEU A 86 -0.15 5.73 -16.52
N LEU A 87 -1.10 5.74 -15.59
CA LEU A 87 -0.82 5.39 -14.20
C LEU A 87 -0.49 3.92 -14.01
N ALA A 88 -1.11 3.04 -14.78
CA ALA A 88 -0.77 1.62 -14.79
C ALA A 88 0.69 1.40 -15.19
N TYR A 89 1.16 2.10 -16.22
CA TYR A 89 2.55 2.03 -16.65
C TYR A 89 3.55 2.41 -15.55
N PHE A 90 3.27 3.47 -14.76
CA PHE A 90 4.16 3.93 -13.70
C PHE A 90 4.04 3.13 -12.38
N ASN A 91 2.97 2.36 -12.20
CA ASN A 91 2.65 1.66 -10.97
C ASN A 91 2.56 0.13 -11.13
N ASP A 92 3.29 -0.47 -12.04
CA ASP A 92 3.31 -1.93 -12.28
C ASP A 92 1.91 -2.53 -12.55
N GLY A 93 1.05 -1.77 -13.21
CA GLY A 93 -0.34 -2.15 -13.45
C GLY A 93 -1.29 -1.94 -12.26
N LEU A 94 -0.79 -1.48 -11.12
CA LEU A 94 -1.53 -1.35 -9.86
C LEU A 94 -2.14 0.07 -9.75
N VAL A 95 -3.42 0.21 -10.11
CA VAL A 95 -4.06 1.53 -10.12
C VAL A 95 -5.26 1.62 -9.19
N SER A 96 -6.14 0.61 -9.17
CA SER A 96 -7.37 0.63 -8.38
C SER A 96 -7.88 -0.80 -8.16
N GLY A 97 -8.35 -1.09 -6.95
CA GLY A 97 -8.97 -2.35 -6.59
C GLY A 97 -8.00 -3.42 -6.12
N PHE A 98 -8.47 -4.65 -6.15
CA PHE A 98 -7.76 -5.81 -5.64
C PHE A 98 -6.96 -6.52 -6.74
N TYR A 99 -5.70 -6.86 -6.42
CA TYR A 99 -4.80 -7.61 -7.28
C TYR A 99 -4.27 -8.84 -6.54
N ASP A 100 -4.44 -10.00 -7.14
CA ASP A 100 -3.78 -11.23 -6.71
C ASP A 100 -2.46 -11.37 -7.49
N ARG A 101 -1.35 -11.39 -6.78
CA ARG A 101 0.01 -11.55 -7.32
C ARG A 101 0.63 -12.88 -6.84
N GLY A 102 -0.19 -13.89 -6.62
CA GLY A 102 0.22 -15.20 -6.13
C GLY A 102 0.43 -15.18 -4.60
N GLU A 103 1.68 -15.19 -4.14
CA GLU A 103 1.98 -15.15 -2.71
C GLU A 103 1.64 -13.83 -2.02
N ARG A 104 1.34 -12.78 -2.77
CA ARG A 104 1.05 -11.44 -2.27
C ARG A 104 -0.24 -10.91 -2.85
N LYS A 105 -1.05 -10.31 -2.00
CA LYS A 105 -2.25 -9.59 -2.42
C LYS A 105 -2.03 -8.10 -2.27
N VAL A 106 -2.54 -7.31 -3.21
CA VAL A 106 -2.41 -5.84 -3.17
C VAL A 106 -3.79 -5.23 -3.34
N TYR A 107 -4.15 -4.34 -2.45
CA TYR A 107 -5.33 -3.51 -2.60
C TYR A 107 -4.92 -2.05 -2.77
N VAL A 108 -5.40 -1.42 -3.83
CA VAL A 108 -5.14 -0.01 -4.13
C VAL A 108 -6.47 0.75 -4.07
N THR A 109 -6.60 1.59 -3.04
CA THR A 109 -7.80 2.42 -2.87
C THR A 109 -7.76 3.66 -3.75
N ASN A 110 -8.92 4.07 -4.26
CA ASN A 110 -9.05 5.38 -4.93
C ASN A 110 -8.94 6.55 -3.95
N GLY A 111 -9.14 6.27 -2.66
CA GLY A 111 -9.13 7.29 -1.61
C GLY A 111 -10.31 8.24 -1.65
N SER A 112 -10.50 9.01 -0.57
CA SER A 112 -11.59 9.98 -0.43
C SER A 112 -11.21 11.39 -0.89
N GLY A 113 -9.91 11.72 -0.92
CA GLY A 113 -9.38 13.05 -1.26
C GLY A 113 -9.15 13.26 -2.75
N LEU A 114 -8.81 14.51 -3.08
CA LEU A 114 -8.33 14.92 -4.40
C LEU A 114 -6.82 15.17 -4.34
N TRP A 115 -6.14 14.97 -5.46
CA TRP A 115 -4.74 15.31 -5.59
C TRP A 115 -4.55 16.82 -5.77
N ASN A 116 -3.54 17.40 -5.13
CA ASN A 116 -3.30 18.84 -5.15
C ASN A 116 -3.08 19.44 -6.56
N GLY A 117 -2.60 18.62 -7.50
CA GLY A 117 -2.38 19.03 -8.88
C GLY A 117 -3.62 18.89 -9.77
N PHE A 118 -4.67 18.21 -9.30
CA PHE A 118 -5.85 17.91 -10.08
C PHE A 118 -7.08 17.80 -9.18
N THR A 119 -7.90 18.84 -9.15
CA THR A 119 -9.01 18.96 -8.21
C THR A 119 -10.34 18.40 -8.73
N MET A 120 -10.29 17.40 -9.61
CA MET A 120 -11.50 16.76 -10.13
C MET A 120 -11.34 15.25 -10.25
N ARG A 121 -12.48 14.54 -10.22
CA ARG A 121 -12.59 13.13 -10.58
C ARG A 121 -13.63 12.99 -11.69
N VAL A 122 -13.29 12.26 -12.76
CA VAL A 122 -14.20 11.98 -13.88
C VAL A 122 -14.21 10.48 -14.15
N GLY A 123 -15.32 9.83 -13.87
CA GLY A 123 -15.48 8.39 -14.04
C GLY A 123 -14.75 7.54 -12.97
N VAL A 124 -14.16 8.17 -11.94
CA VAL A 124 -13.45 7.49 -10.85
C VAL A 124 -14.00 8.00 -9.51
N PRO A 125 -14.89 7.24 -8.85
CA PRO A 125 -15.50 7.68 -7.58
C PRO A 125 -14.49 7.71 -6.44
N SER A 126 -14.78 8.55 -5.43
CA SER A 126 -14.11 8.47 -4.13
C SER A 126 -14.46 7.16 -3.44
N GLU A 127 -13.54 6.67 -2.60
CA GLU A 127 -13.66 5.37 -1.96
C GLU A 127 -13.21 5.42 -0.50
N ILE A 128 -13.96 4.73 0.34
CA ILE A 128 -13.57 4.30 1.68
C ILE A 128 -13.79 2.78 1.72
N THR A 129 -12.73 2.03 1.93
CA THR A 129 -12.77 0.57 1.84
C THR A 129 -12.83 -0.05 3.22
N PHE A 130 -13.77 -0.97 3.43
CA PHE A 130 -13.82 -1.84 4.58
C PHE A 130 -13.29 -3.22 4.20
N ILE A 131 -12.28 -3.73 4.93
CA ILE A 131 -11.64 -5.02 4.67
C ILE A 131 -11.87 -5.92 5.86
N THR A 132 -12.37 -7.13 5.61
CA THR A 132 -12.48 -8.19 6.61
C THR A 132 -11.41 -9.23 6.33
N LEU A 133 -10.70 -9.65 7.37
CA LEU A 133 -9.77 -10.78 7.34
C LEU A 133 -10.46 -11.96 8.04
N GLU A 134 -10.51 -13.10 7.38
CA GLU A 134 -11.10 -14.35 7.87
C GLU A 134 -10.04 -15.45 7.99
#